data_d07a479425b04eaae2e80060fadde380
#
_entry.id   d07a479425b04eaae2e80060fadde380
#
_cell.length_a   1.000
_cell.length_b   1.000
_cell.length_c   1.000
_cell.angle_alpha   90.00
_cell.angle_beta   90.00
_cell.angle_gamma   90.00
#
_symmetry.space_group_name_H-M   'P 1'
#
loop_
_entity.id
_entity.type
_entity.pdbx_description
1 polymer ?
#
loop_
_entity_poly.entity_id
_entity_poly.type
_entity_poly.pdbx_seq_one_letter_code
_entity_poly.pdbx_strand_id
1 'polypeptide(L)'
;MSGELILYIEDNFDNRTLIRRILSAEGYEIKEAENAVEALEMLKSLHPDLILMDINMPEMDGYTLTAKIRALSGFGNVPIVALTANVMRGDRERSLEAGCDGYIQKPIDIDLLPQQVERYLRKT
;
A
#
# COMPACT_ATOMS: atom_id res chain seq x y z
N MET A 1 18.11 0.31 -5.40
CA MET A 1 18.71 -0.54 -4.41
C MET A 1 17.70 -1.38 -3.69
N SER A 2 18.01 -2.65 -3.53
CA SER A 2 17.11 -3.57 -2.82
C SER A 2 17.19 -3.35 -1.32
N GLY A 3 16.23 -3.91 -0.59
CA GLY A 3 16.20 -3.84 0.86
C GLY A 3 15.17 -2.90 1.44
N GLU A 4 14.51 -2.10 0.61
CA GLU A 4 13.41 -1.27 1.09
C GLU A 4 12.30 -2.16 1.64
N LEU A 5 11.66 -1.69 2.70
CA LEU A 5 10.58 -2.41 3.35
C LEU A 5 9.24 -1.90 2.86
N ILE A 6 8.41 -2.82 2.39
CA ILE A 6 7.07 -2.50 1.90
C ILE A 6 6.05 -3.23 2.77
N LEU A 7 5.09 -2.48 3.31
CA LEU A 7 3.95 -3.06 4.00
C LEU A 7 2.81 -3.17 3.00
N TYR A 8 2.28 -4.38 2.81
CA TYR A 8 1.17 -4.62 1.91
C TYR A 8 -0.05 -5.02 2.72
N ILE A 9 -1.11 -4.24 2.62
CA ILE A 9 -2.33 -4.42 3.39
C ILE A 9 -3.42 -4.92 2.44
N GLU A 10 -3.83 -6.17 2.63
CA GLU A 10 -4.75 -6.85 1.72
C GLU A 10 -5.38 -8.03 2.44
N ASP A 11 -6.69 -8.16 2.36
CA ASP A 11 -7.39 -9.27 3.03
C ASP A 11 -7.34 -10.58 2.26
N ASN A 12 -7.08 -10.55 0.95
CA ASN A 12 -7.06 -11.74 0.12
C ASN A 12 -5.68 -12.40 0.14
N PHE A 13 -5.65 -13.66 0.62
CA PHE A 13 -4.39 -14.39 0.75
C PHE A 13 -3.67 -14.59 -0.58
N ASP A 14 -4.42 -14.91 -1.64
CA ASP A 14 -3.80 -15.17 -2.94
C ASP A 14 -3.16 -13.90 -3.51
N ASN A 15 -3.82 -12.77 -3.32
CA ASN A 15 -3.26 -11.48 -3.75
C ASN A 15 -1.99 -11.16 -2.96
N ARG A 16 -1.99 -11.39 -1.65
CA ARG A 16 -0.80 -11.17 -0.84
C ARG A 16 0.38 -12.00 -1.32
N THR A 17 0.11 -13.28 -1.58
CA THR A 17 1.16 -14.20 -2.04
C THR A 17 1.74 -13.77 -3.38
N LEU A 18 0.87 -13.40 -4.32
CA LEU A 18 1.32 -12.98 -5.64
C LEU A 18 2.20 -11.73 -5.58
N ILE A 19 1.73 -10.70 -4.89
CA ILE A 19 2.45 -9.44 -4.81
C ILE A 19 3.77 -9.63 -4.05
N ARG A 20 3.75 -10.41 -2.97
CA ARG A 20 4.98 -10.69 -2.23
C ARG A 20 6.03 -11.36 -3.12
N ARG A 21 5.62 -12.34 -3.93
CA ARG A 21 6.55 -13.03 -4.83
C ARG A 21 7.15 -12.10 -5.85
N ILE A 22 6.32 -11.24 -6.44
CA ILE A 22 6.79 -10.31 -7.47
C ILE A 22 7.78 -9.33 -6.89
N LEU A 23 7.44 -8.72 -5.77
CA LEU A 23 8.28 -7.66 -5.21
C LEU A 23 9.49 -8.21 -4.48
N SER A 24 9.39 -9.39 -3.87
CA SER A 24 10.56 -10.03 -3.26
C SER A 24 11.60 -10.38 -4.31
N ALA A 25 11.16 -10.77 -5.50
CA ALA A 25 12.07 -11.06 -6.61
C ALA A 25 12.86 -9.82 -7.04
N GLU A 26 12.33 -8.63 -6.77
CA GLU A 26 13.01 -7.37 -7.07
C GLU A 26 13.94 -6.91 -5.94
N GLY A 27 14.00 -7.67 -4.87
CA GLY A 27 14.89 -7.36 -3.75
C GLY A 27 14.25 -6.59 -2.60
N TYR A 28 12.95 -6.33 -2.67
CA TYR A 28 12.24 -5.66 -1.57
C TYR A 28 11.91 -6.63 -0.45
N GLU A 29 11.87 -6.12 0.77
CA GLU A 29 11.38 -6.87 1.91
C GLU A 29 9.89 -6.57 2.06
N ILE A 30 9.05 -7.62 2.08
CA ILE A 30 7.60 -7.45 2.12
C ILE A 30 7.06 -7.95 3.45
N LYS A 31 6.28 -7.10 4.11
CA LYS A 31 5.48 -7.48 5.28
C LYS A 31 4.02 -7.38 4.89
N GLU A 32 3.21 -8.29 5.40
CA GLU A 32 1.80 -8.38 5.01
C GLU A 32 0.90 -8.16 6.21
N ALA A 33 -0.17 -7.42 6.00
CA ALA A 33 -1.23 -7.27 6.98
C ALA A 33 -2.55 -7.67 6.33
N GLU A 34 -3.36 -8.45 7.03
CA GLU A 34 -4.62 -8.96 6.50
C GLU A 34 -5.78 -7.97 6.66
N ASN A 35 -5.62 -7.00 7.54
CA ASN A 35 -6.69 -6.06 7.83
C ASN A 35 -6.11 -4.80 8.46
N ALA A 36 -6.97 -3.81 8.68
CA ALA A 36 -6.56 -2.52 9.20
C ALA A 36 -6.01 -2.61 10.62
N VAL A 37 -6.63 -3.43 11.48
CA VAL A 37 -6.17 -3.58 12.87
C VAL A 37 -4.76 -4.13 12.91
N GLU A 38 -4.50 -5.17 12.13
CA GLU A 38 -3.17 -5.76 12.06
C GLU A 38 -2.14 -4.76 11.52
N ALA A 39 -2.52 -4.01 10.49
CA ALA A 39 -1.63 -2.99 9.92
C ALA A 39 -1.25 -1.93 10.95
N LEU A 40 -2.23 -1.41 11.67
CA LEU A 40 -1.96 -0.39 12.68
C LEU A 40 -1.10 -0.93 13.83
N GLU A 41 -1.33 -2.18 14.21
CA GLU A 41 -0.52 -2.83 15.23
C GLU A 41 0.94 -2.97 14.77
N MET A 42 1.14 -3.39 13.53
CA MET A 42 2.48 -3.54 12.97
C MET A 42 3.23 -2.21 12.90
N LEU A 43 2.53 -1.13 12.62
CA LEU A 43 3.15 0.19 12.49
C LEU A 43 3.64 0.76 13.81
N LYS A 44 3.29 0.14 14.94
CA LYS A 44 3.84 0.55 16.23
C LYS A 44 5.34 0.31 16.31
N SER A 45 5.84 -0.68 15.57
CA SER A 45 7.28 -1.00 15.61
C SER A 45 7.92 -1.07 14.23
N LEU A 46 7.14 -1.00 13.17
CA LEU A 46 7.62 -1.16 11.80
C LEU A 46 7.60 0.19 11.09
N HIS A 47 8.67 0.49 10.36
CA HIS A 47 8.76 1.73 9.60
C HIS A 47 8.98 1.43 8.13
N PRO A 48 7.88 1.12 7.39
CA PRO A 48 8.02 0.80 5.98
C PRO A 48 8.43 2.01 5.15
N ASP A 49 9.11 1.73 4.05
CA ASP A 49 9.47 2.75 3.08
C ASP A 49 8.31 3.06 2.13
N LEU A 50 7.37 2.14 2.04
CA LEU A 50 6.18 2.29 1.19
C LEU A 50 5.06 1.43 1.76
N ILE A 51 3.83 1.92 1.67
CA ILE A 51 2.64 1.15 2.04
C ILE A 51 1.79 0.96 0.79
N LEU A 52 1.50 -0.30 0.46
CA LEU A 52 0.52 -0.66 -0.56
C LEU A 52 -0.74 -1.10 0.15
N MET A 53 -1.90 -0.57 -0.26
CA MET A 53 -3.13 -0.80 0.48
C MET A 53 -4.31 -1.00 -0.44
N ASP A 54 -5.00 -2.14 -0.26
CA ASP A 54 -6.27 -2.37 -0.94
C ASP A 54 -7.33 -1.44 -0.35
N ILE A 55 -8.03 -0.72 -1.21
CA ILE A 55 -9.08 0.20 -0.79
C ILE A 55 -10.32 -0.56 -0.29
N ASN A 56 -10.62 -1.71 -0.89
CA ASN A 56 -11.86 -2.44 -0.63
C ASN A 56 -11.67 -3.55 0.39
N MET A 57 -11.43 -3.18 1.65
CA MET A 57 -11.33 -4.15 2.74
C MET A 57 -12.62 -4.17 3.55
N PRO A 58 -13.00 -5.35 4.10
CA PRO A 58 -14.34 -5.51 4.68
C PRO A 58 -14.63 -4.68 5.93
N GLU A 59 -13.70 -4.49 6.82
CA GLU A 59 -13.99 -3.84 8.10
C GLU A 59 -13.70 -2.35 8.11
N MET A 60 -12.72 -1.92 7.37
CA MET A 60 -12.32 -0.53 7.30
C MET A 60 -11.77 -0.27 5.92
N ASP A 61 -12.38 0.66 5.18
CA ASP A 61 -11.88 0.96 3.85
C ASP A 61 -10.51 1.63 3.91
N GLY A 62 -9.82 1.59 2.78
CA GLY A 62 -8.46 2.11 2.70
C GLY A 62 -8.35 3.60 2.94
N TYR A 63 -9.39 4.36 2.62
CA TYR A 63 -9.37 5.81 2.84
C TYR A 63 -9.34 6.14 4.33
N THR A 64 -10.18 5.45 5.10
CA THR A 64 -10.22 5.62 6.55
C THR A 64 -8.89 5.19 7.17
N LEU A 65 -8.36 4.06 6.72
CA LEU A 65 -7.09 3.56 7.23
C LEU A 65 -5.95 4.53 6.89
N THR A 66 -5.93 5.09 5.69
CA THR A 66 -4.91 6.07 5.30
C THR A 66 -4.92 7.26 6.24
N ALA A 67 -6.10 7.79 6.54
CA ALA A 67 -6.21 8.92 7.46
C ALA A 67 -5.67 8.57 8.85
N LYS A 68 -5.95 7.35 9.32
CA LYS A 68 -5.45 6.90 10.62
C LYS A 68 -3.93 6.77 10.62
N ILE A 69 -3.37 6.25 9.54
CA ILE A 69 -1.92 6.11 9.43
C ILE A 69 -1.25 7.48 9.42
N ARG A 70 -1.80 8.44 8.66
CA ARG A 70 -1.24 9.78 8.60
C ARG A 70 -1.26 10.49 9.95
N ALA A 71 -2.22 10.14 10.80
CA ALA A 71 -2.30 10.73 12.14
C ALA A 71 -1.29 10.13 13.11
N LEU A 72 -0.66 9.01 12.78
CA LEU A 72 0.36 8.42 13.62
C LEU A 72 1.66 9.23 13.56
N SER A 73 2.33 9.34 14.68
CA SER A 73 3.61 10.04 14.74
C SER A 73 4.64 9.34 13.85
N GLY A 74 5.27 10.11 12.97
CA GLY A 74 6.30 9.58 12.09
C GLY A 74 5.82 9.06 10.75
N PHE A 75 4.50 9.10 10.51
CA PHE A 75 3.94 8.55 9.26
C PHE A 75 3.30 9.60 8.36
N GLY A 76 3.59 10.87 8.59
CA GLY A 76 3.03 11.94 7.76
C GLY A 76 3.53 11.95 6.32
N ASN A 77 4.73 11.42 6.09
CA ASN A 77 5.37 11.48 4.77
C ASN A 77 5.64 10.12 4.14
N VAL A 78 5.26 9.01 4.78
CA VAL A 78 5.50 7.70 4.17
C VAL A 78 4.64 7.58 2.91
N PRO A 79 5.19 7.10 1.78
CA PRO A 79 4.38 6.91 0.58
C PRO A 79 3.29 5.86 0.81
N ILE A 80 2.05 6.21 0.54
CA ILE A 80 0.92 5.30 0.62
C ILE A 80 0.27 5.23 -0.75
N VAL A 81 0.21 4.03 -1.32
CA VAL A 81 -0.34 3.81 -2.65
C VAL A 81 -1.57 2.92 -2.55
N ALA A 82 -2.69 3.43 -3.02
CA ALA A 82 -3.96 2.70 -2.99
C ALA A 82 -4.07 1.76 -4.18
N LEU A 83 -4.60 0.56 -3.94
CA LEU A 83 -4.93 -0.37 -5.01
C LEU A 83 -6.44 -0.35 -5.20
N THR A 84 -6.91 0.02 -6.38
CA THR A 84 -8.33 0.23 -6.62
C THR A 84 -8.77 -0.23 -8.00
N ALA A 85 -9.98 -0.77 -8.09
CA ALA A 85 -10.59 -1.16 -9.35
C ALA A 85 -11.41 -0.03 -9.97
N ASN A 86 -11.71 1.04 -9.22
CA ASN A 86 -12.67 2.06 -9.61
C ASN A 86 -12.07 3.44 -9.86
N VAL A 87 -10.95 3.47 -10.56
CA VAL A 87 -10.24 4.73 -10.84
C VAL A 87 -11.13 5.77 -11.53
N MET A 88 -12.06 5.31 -12.34
CA MET A 88 -12.89 6.19 -13.16
C MET A 88 -14.06 6.84 -12.44
N ARG A 89 -14.25 6.53 -11.15
CA ARG A 89 -15.42 7.01 -10.40
C ARG A 89 -15.06 7.96 -9.27
N GLY A 90 -14.02 8.73 -9.46
CA GLY A 90 -13.61 9.69 -8.44
C GLY A 90 -12.76 9.08 -7.34
N ASP A 91 -12.41 7.80 -7.43
CA ASP A 91 -11.56 7.15 -6.43
C ASP A 91 -10.17 7.80 -6.38
N ARG A 92 -9.70 8.30 -7.49
CA ARG A 92 -8.42 9.00 -7.53
C ARG A 92 -8.43 10.20 -6.60
N GLU A 93 -9.45 11.04 -6.72
CA GLU A 93 -9.60 12.23 -5.89
C GLU A 93 -9.79 11.85 -4.43
N ARG A 94 -10.60 10.83 -4.15
CA ARG A 94 -10.82 10.36 -2.79
C ARG A 94 -9.54 9.82 -2.17
N SER A 95 -8.74 9.10 -2.96
CA SER A 95 -7.45 8.58 -2.49
C SER A 95 -6.51 9.71 -2.10
N LEU A 96 -6.42 10.73 -2.95
CA LEU A 96 -5.55 11.87 -2.67
C LEU A 96 -6.03 12.67 -1.47
N GLU A 97 -7.34 12.89 -1.35
CA GLU A 97 -7.92 13.61 -0.21
C GLU A 97 -7.67 12.88 1.11
N ALA A 98 -7.70 11.56 1.07
CA ALA A 98 -7.43 10.76 2.28
C ALA A 98 -5.97 10.75 2.68
N GLY A 99 -5.07 11.21 1.78
CA GLY A 99 -3.65 11.27 2.09
C GLY A 99 -2.79 10.26 1.35
N CYS A 100 -3.35 9.57 0.35
CA CYS A 100 -2.56 8.67 -0.50
C CYS A 100 -1.68 9.46 -1.44
N ASP A 101 -0.50 8.95 -1.73
CA ASP A 101 0.42 9.57 -2.68
C ASP A 101 0.12 9.19 -4.11
N GLY A 102 -0.65 8.12 -4.29
CA GLY A 102 -1.01 7.68 -5.61
C GLY A 102 -1.89 6.44 -5.55
N TYR A 103 -2.08 5.86 -6.71
CA TYR A 103 -2.91 4.64 -6.81
C TYR A 103 -2.36 3.74 -7.91
N ILE A 104 -2.70 2.46 -7.82
CA ILE A 104 -2.42 1.47 -8.86
C ILE A 104 -3.74 0.80 -9.18
N GLN A 105 -4.11 0.79 -10.45
CA GLN A 105 -5.38 0.26 -10.90
C GLN A 105 -5.37 -1.27 -10.91
N LYS A 106 -6.45 -1.86 -10.41
CA LYS A 106 -6.69 -3.29 -10.53
C LYS A 106 -7.38 -3.59 -11.87
N PRO A 107 -7.16 -4.75 -12.47
CA PRO A 107 -6.26 -5.81 -12.02
C PRO A 107 -4.80 -5.40 -12.11
N ILE A 108 -4.00 -5.89 -11.18
CA ILE A 108 -2.57 -5.56 -11.14
C ILE A 108 -1.88 -6.12 -12.39
N ASP A 109 -1.14 -5.26 -13.08
CA ASP A 109 -0.29 -5.69 -14.17
C ASP A 109 1.05 -6.11 -13.57
N ILE A 110 1.31 -7.41 -13.54
CA ILE A 110 2.49 -7.93 -12.85
C ILE A 110 3.80 -7.48 -13.50
N ASP A 111 3.78 -7.17 -14.77
CA ASP A 111 4.98 -6.70 -15.46
C ASP A 111 5.29 -5.25 -15.14
N LEU A 112 4.25 -4.46 -14.86
CA LEU A 112 4.43 -3.04 -14.53
C LEU A 112 4.61 -2.77 -13.04
N LEU A 113 4.17 -3.69 -12.19
CA LEU A 113 4.16 -3.45 -10.76
C LEU A 113 5.52 -3.03 -10.19
N PRO A 114 6.63 -3.70 -10.53
CA PRO A 114 7.92 -3.28 -9.98
C PRO A 114 8.27 -1.84 -10.34
N GLN A 115 7.98 -1.42 -11.56
CA GLN A 115 8.26 -0.05 -11.99
C GLN A 115 7.38 0.96 -11.26
N GLN A 116 6.12 0.62 -11.06
CA GLN A 116 5.19 1.49 -10.34
C GLN A 116 5.63 1.68 -8.90
N VAL A 117 6.02 0.60 -8.23
CA VAL A 117 6.50 0.65 -6.86
C VAL A 117 7.78 1.48 -6.77
N GLU A 118 8.71 1.26 -7.67
CA GLU A 118 9.97 2.00 -7.67
C GLU A 118 9.72 3.49 -7.83
N ARG A 119 8.78 3.86 -8.69
CA ARG A 119 8.45 5.27 -8.90
C ARG A 119 8.00 5.95 -7.62
N TYR A 120 7.14 5.29 -6.84
CA TYR A 120 6.66 5.88 -5.59
C TYR A 120 7.74 5.91 -4.52
N LEU A 121 8.62 4.93 -4.49
CA LEU A 121 9.74 4.92 -3.55
C LEU A 121 10.71 6.08 -3.82
N ARG A 122 10.87 6.45 -5.08
CA ARG A 122 11.80 7.51 -5.45
C ARG A 122 11.26 8.92 -5.31
N LYS A 123 9.99 9.06 -4.99
CA LYS A 123 9.36 10.38 -4.87
C LYS A 123 9.76 11.14 -3.61
N THR A 124 10.34 10.49 -2.66
CA THR A 124 10.69 11.13 -1.39
C THR A 124 12.09 11.74 -1.38
#